data_2eaced896d673a0318f7f4ccfb2fdf1e
#
_entry.id   2eaced896d673a0318f7f4ccfb2fdf1e
#
_cell.length_a   1.000
_cell.length_b   1.000
_cell.length_c   1.000
_cell.angle_alpha   90.00
_cell.angle_beta   90.00
_cell.angle_gamma   90.00
#
_symmetry.space_group_name_H-M   'P 1'
#
loop_
_entity.id
_entity.type
_entity.pdbx_description
1 polymer ?
#
loop_
_entity_poly.entity_id
_entity_poly.type
_entity_poly.pdbx_seq_one_letter_code
_entity_poly.pdbx_strand_id
1 'polypeptide(L)'
;MLWESLASCQRQQAGSLCSSEENPVRNAIPVPGRQLFIALLIYFPLSTSAQADISAADCSRAAKYSESKRGVSMLVMQNGRTIFEHYANGGSARERWPIFSGTKSFWGIAALAAARDGLFKLDDPVSDTITEWKSDPRKSQITIRQLLNQTDGIEGASRLQRASIRDRNVMAIRLQDVAEPGAAFIYGPSHLQIFSELLRRKLRGRDVISYFEGRVSNRLGLGRLNYKKDARGNPLPATGFELTAREWAQLGALVLGHGSYHGRQIVPAAILREAFAGSQANPSYGLTFWLNTQASNGREADMERMLDLPWQSAQWSNACICRDAPADMVVALGSGYQRLFVIPSLEAIIVRQGSSAKFSDAHFLRLLLGRSQ
;
A
#
# COMPACT_ATOMS: atom_id res chain seq x y z
N MET A 1 -42.38 21.39 -23.71
CA MET A 1 -41.91 22.60 -24.41
C MET A 1 -40.41 22.41 -24.50
N LEU A 2 -39.99 21.84 -25.66
CA LEU A 2 -39.26 22.54 -26.73
C LEU A 2 -37.79 22.74 -26.34
N TRP A 3 -36.74 22.26 -26.97
CA TRP A 3 -36.43 21.69 -28.32
C TRP A 3 -35.02 21.14 -28.21
N GLU A 4 -34.63 19.90 -28.50
CA GLU A 4 -34.22 19.29 -29.76
C GLU A 4 -33.28 20.07 -30.68
N SER A 5 -32.18 19.39 -31.01
CA SER A 5 -31.69 19.13 -32.37
C SER A 5 -30.54 19.99 -32.86
N LEU A 6 -29.44 19.42 -33.27
CA LEU A 6 -29.14 19.04 -34.64
C LEU A 6 -27.84 18.26 -34.78
N ALA A 7 -28.03 17.13 -35.38
CA ALA A 7 -26.98 16.28 -35.94
C ALA A 7 -26.74 16.65 -37.41
N SER A 8 -25.61 16.16 -37.90
CA SER A 8 -25.44 15.56 -39.23
C SER A 8 -24.74 16.38 -40.33
N CYS A 9 -24.06 15.58 -41.10
CA CYS A 9 -23.80 15.60 -42.55
C CYS A 9 -22.42 16.16 -42.96
N GLN A 10 -21.67 15.65 -43.88
CA GLN A 10 -21.83 14.50 -44.76
C GLN A 10 -20.50 14.15 -45.43
N ARG A 11 -20.45 12.97 -45.90
CA ARG A 11 -19.49 12.31 -46.79
C ARG A 11 -19.55 12.85 -48.23
N GLN A 12 -18.54 12.33 -49.00
CA GLN A 12 -18.52 12.05 -50.48
C GLN A 12 -17.71 13.07 -51.29
N GLN A 13 -16.93 12.72 -52.31
CA GLN A 13 -16.75 11.58 -53.22
C GLN A 13 -15.43 11.82 -53.97
N ALA A 14 -14.55 10.92 -54.25
CA ALA A 14 -14.45 9.94 -55.31
C ALA A 14 -14.40 10.47 -56.77
N GLY A 15 -13.41 9.96 -57.52
CA GLY A 15 -13.41 9.84 -58.95
C GLY A 15 -12.20 10.50 -59.64
N SER A 16 -11.24 9.82 -60.15
CA SER A 16 -11.14 8.86 -61.24
C SER A 16 -10.52 9.46 -62.52
N LEU A 17 -9.47 8.76 -63.02
CA LEU A 17 -9.01 8.51 -64.40
C LEU A 17 -8.36 9.68 -65.16
N CYS A 18 -7.23 9.61 -65.86
CA CYS A 18 -6.79 8.67 -66.88
C CYS A 18 -5.43 9.12 -67.45
N SER A 19 -4.60 8.17 -67.71
CA SER A 19 -3.56 7.94 -68.70
C SER A 19 -3.02 9.01 -69.64
N SER A 20 -1.70 9.04 -69.86
CA SER A 20 -1.02 8.75 -71.14
C SER A 20 0.51 8.93 -71.05
N GLU A 21 1.21 7.87 -71.31
CA GLU A 21 2.43 7.67 -72.09
C GLU A 21 3.24 8.90 -72.57
N GLU A 22 4.55 8.91 -72.34
CA GLU A 22 5.61 8.46 -73.28
C GLU A 22 7.04 8.70 -72.74
N ASN A 23 7.95 7.86 -73.05
CA ASN A 23 9.36 7.68 -72.82
C ASN A 23 10.25 8.55 -73.76
N PRO A 24 11.58 8.45 -73.69
CA PRO A 24 12.59 8.60 -72.65
C PRO A 24 13.72 9.56 -73.08
N VAL A 25 14.43 10.15 -72.16
CA VAL A 25 15.77 10.74 -72.44
C VAL A 25 16.74 10.35 -71.32
N ARG A 26 17.78 9.61 -71.77
CA ARG A 26 18.96 9.29 -70.94
C ARG A 26 19.69 10.59 -70.58
N ASN A 27 19.96 10.80 -69.31
CA ASN A 27 21.08 11.62 -68.90
C ASN A 27 21.71 11.10 -67.60
N ALA A 28 23.03 11.24 -67.60
CA ALA A 28 24.05 10.71 -66.72
C ALA A 28 23.78 10.96 -65.21
N ILE A 29 24.12 9.96 -64.41
CA ILE A 29 24.13 9.97 -62.97
C ILE A 29 25.41 10.68 -62.49
N PRO A 30 25.36 11.75 -61.68
CA PRO A 30 26.50 12.20 -60.89
C PRO A 30 26.53 11.42 -59.56
N VAL A 31 27.65 10.85 -59.24
CA VAL A 31 27.98 10.20 -57.99
C VAL A 31 27.95 11.23 -56.86
N PRO A 32 27.09 11.07 -55.83
CA PRO A 32 27.15 11.97 -54.67
C PRO A 32 28.31 11.60 -53.76
N GLY A 33 29.10 12.60 -53.41
CA GLY A 33 30.20 12.49 -52.46
C GLY A 33 29.72 12.00 -51.08
N ARG A 34 30.52 11.12 -50.52
CA ARG A 34 30.36 10.67 -49.11
C ARG A 34 30.47 11.89 -48.16
N GLN A 35 29.34 12.41 -47.72
CA GLN A 35 29.30 13.26 -46.55
C GLN A 35 29.48 12.41 -45.28
N LEU A 36 30.60 12.60 -44.63
CA LEU A 36 30.89 12.00 -43.34
C LEU A 36 30.02 12.72 -42.30
N PHE A 37 28.89 12.10 -41.90
CA PHE A 37 28.16 12.56 -40.72
C PHE A 37 28.92 12.14 -39.45
N ILE A 38 29.69 13.08 -38.87
CA ILE A 38 30.22 12.93 -37.52
C ILE A 38 29.04 13.10 -36.57
N ALA A 39 28.47 11.98 -36.10
CA ALA A 39 27.50 11.98 -35.03
C ALA A 39 28.23 12.40 -33.73
N LEU A 40 28.05 13.64 -33.35
CA LEU A 40 28.47 14.13 -32.04
C LEU A 40 27.62 13.48 -30.97
N LEU A 41 28.10 12.37 -30.38
CA LEU A 41 27.50 11.77 -29.18
C LEU A 41 27.69 12.77 -28.03
N ILE A 42 26.64 13.59 -27.82
CA ILE A 42 26.55 14.42 -26.60
C ILE A 42 26.29 13.45 -25.45
N TYR A 43 27.33 13.13 -24.73
CA TYR A 43 27.29 12.44 -23.46
C TYR A 43 26.66 13.42 -22.44
N PHE A 44 25.35 13.31 -22.23
CA PHE A 44 24.73 13.90 -21.05
C PHE A 44 25.17 13.03 -19.85
N PRO A 45 25.96 13.57 -18.92
CA PRO A 45 26.16 12.87 -17.67
C PRO A 45 24.79 12.78 -17.01
N LEU A 46 24.26 11.58 -16.88
CA LEU A 46 23.20 11.29 -15.94
C LEU A 46 23.74 11.66 -14.57
N SER A 47 23.40 12.86 -14.10
CA SER A 47 23.62 13.25 -12.72
C SER A 47 22.73 12.32 -11.88
N THR A 48 23.26 11.16 -11.51
CA THR A 48 22.76 10.39 -10.40
C THR A 48 22.95 11.29 -9.19
N SER A 49 21.89 11.96 -8.75
CA SER A 49 21.87 12.58 -7.42
C SER A 49 22.29 11.47 -6.46
N ALA A 50 23.45 11.64 -5.83
CA ALA A 50 23.93 10.70 -4.83
C ALA A 50 22.80 10.60 -3.79
N GLN A 51 22.16 9.45 -3.73
CA GLN A 51 21.13 9.15 -2.77
C GLN A 51 21.77 9.22 -1.39
N ALA A 52 21.21 10.00 -0.48
CA ALA A 52 21.81 10.21 0.84
C ALA A 52 21.81 8.86 1.60
N ASP A 53 23.01 8.35 1.87
CA ASP A 53 23.17 7.13 2.65
C ASP A 53 22.83 7.39 4.11
N ILE A 54 22.05 6.47 4.70
CA ILE A 54 21.77 6.46 6.13
C ILE A 54 23.03 6.01 6.85
N SER A 55 23.63 6.91 7.67
CA SER A 55 24.90 6.61 8.33
C SER A 55 24.75 5.67 9.52
N ALA A 56 25.81 4.91 9.83
CA ALA A 56 25.84 4.05 11.02
C ALA A 56 25.67 4.87 12.31
N ALA A 57 26.15 6.11 12.35
CA ALA A 57 25.99 7.01 13.49
C ALA A 57 24.52 7.42 13.68
N ASP A 58 23.80 7.70 12.58
CA ASP A 58 22.38 8.02 12.61
C ASP A 58 21.54 6.81 13.05
N CYS A 59 21.84 5.64 12.51
CA CYS A 59 21.23 4.39 12.95
C CYS A 59 21.43 4.17 14.45
N SER A 60 22.65 4.40 14.97
CA SER A 60 22.94 4.23 16.39
C SER A 60 22.17 5.22 17.28
N ARG A 61 22.00 6.48 16.83
CA ARG A 61 21.19 7.49 17.55
C ARG A 61 19.72 7.08 17.60
N ALA A 62 19.18 6.69 16.45
CA ALA A 62 17.79 6.23 16.33
C ALA A 62 17.54 4.95 17.17
N ALA A 63 18.51 4.02 17.18
CA ALA A 63 18.42 2.79 17.97
C ALA A 63 18.40 3.08 19.48
N LYS A 64 19.29 3.92 19.99
CA LYS A 64 19.31 4.36 21.40
C LYS A 64 17.99 5.02 21.80
N TYR A 65 17.43 5.87 20.93
CA TYR A 65 16.11 6.45 21.18
C TYR A 65 15.03 5.37 21.22
N SER A 66 14.99 4.45 20.24
CA SER A 66 14.04 3.35 20.21
C SER A 66 14.14 2.49 21.48
N GLU A 67 15.36 2.12 21.90
CA GLU A 67 15.64 1.34 23.11
C GLU A 67 15.12 2.06 24.36
N SER A 68 15.39 3.37 24.51
CA SER A 68 14.87 4.18 25.62
C SER A 68 13.33 4.26 25.65
N LYS A 69 12.69 3.95 24.53
CA LYS A 69 11.24 3.86 24.34
C LYS A 69 10.76 2.40 24.23
N ARG A 70 11.40 1.49 24.97
CA ARG A 70 11.06 0.06 25.00
C ARG A 70 11.09 -0.64 23.64
N GLY A 71 11.96 -0.18 22.72
CA GLY A 71 12.24 -0.88 21.48
C GLY A 71 12.94 -2.19 21.76
N VAL A 72 12.50 -3.27 21.13
CA VAL A 72 13.11 -4.61 21.25
C VAL A 72 13.94 -4.97 20.04
N SER A 73 13.62 -4.43 18.87
CA SER A 73 14.40 -4.60 17.65
C SER A 73 14.34 -3.34 16.79
N MET A 74 15.44 -3.06 16.12
CA MET A 74 15.54 -2.11 15.02
C MET A 74 16.38 -2.72 13.91
N LEU A 75 15.87 -2.71 12.69
CA LEU A 75 16.56 -3.17 11.50
C LEU A 75 16.47 -2.08 10.44
N VAL A 76 17.60 -1.78 9.79
CA VAL A 76 17.67 -0.86 8.66
C VAL A 76 18.30 -1.59 7.48
N MET A 77 17.59 -1.57 6.36
CA MET A 77 18.11 -2.02 5.08
C MET A 77 18.16 -0.82 4.13
N GLN A 78 19.19 -0.75 3.32
CA GLN A 78 19.32 0.23 2.25
C GLN A 78 20.00 -0.41 1.03
N ASN A 79 19.54 -0.08 -0.17
CA ASN A 79 20.06 -0.64 -1.43
C ASN A 79 20.07 -2.19 -1.41
N GLY A 80 19.01 -2.80 -0.87
CA GLY A 80 18.85 -4.26 -0.79
C GLY A 80 19.74 -4.96 0.26
N ARG A 81 20.49 -4.21 1.08
CA ARG A 81 21.40 -4.77 2.11
C ARG A 81 21.00 -4.34 3.50
N THR A 82 21.13 -5.22 4.48
CA THR A 82 21.04 -4.85 5.89
C THR A 82 22.28 -4.05 6.25
N ILE A 83 22.10 -2.78 6.64
CA ILE A 83 23.18 -1.88 7.04
C ILE A 83 23.27 -1.73 8.55
N PHE A 84 22.19 -2.05 9.27
CA PHE A 84 22.15 -1.93 10.73
C PHE A 84 21.12 -2.86 11.35
N GLU A 85 21.47 -3.48 12.47
CA GLU A 85 20.56 -4.20 13.36
C GLU A 85 20.90 -3.87 14.81
N HIS A 86 19.87 -3.72 15.63
CA HIS A 86 19.99 -3.51 17.07
C HIS A 86 18.87 -4.24 17.80
N TYR A 87 19.24 -4.91 18.89
CA TYR A 87 18.32 -5.66 19.74
C TYR A 87 18.53 -5.28 21.18
N ALA A 88 17.44 -5.00 21.91
CA ALA A 88 17.46 -4.54 23.29
C ALA A 88 16.20 -4.99 24.02
N ASN A 89 16.10 -4.73 25.31
CA ASN A 89 14.91 -4.98 26.14
C ASN A 89 14.33 -6.41 25.96
N GLY A 90 15.20 -7.43 25.86
CA GLY A 90 14.83 -8.84 25.70
C GLY A 90 14.58 -9.27 24.25
N GLY A 91 14.71 -8.37 23.27
CA GLY A 91 14.60 -8.72 21.84
C GLY A 91 15.84 -9.42 21.29
N SER A 92 15.68 -10.13 20.20
CA SER A 92 16.78 -10.79 19.46
C SER A 92 16.45 -10.92 17.98
N ALA A 93 17.44 -11.29 17.17
CA ALA A 93 17.25 -11.52 15.74
C ALA A 93 16.26 -12.65 15.40
N ARG A 94 16.03 -13.55 16.36
CA ARG A 94 15.13 -14.71 16.22
C ARG A 94 13.79 -14.52 16.89
N GLU A 95 13.65 -13.48 17.73
CA GLU A 95 12.43 -13.23 18.47
C GLU A 95 11.34 -12.72 17.52
N ARG A 96 10.20 -13.40 17.52
CA ARG A 96 9.02 -12.99 16.78
C ARG A 96 8.15 -12.12 17.70
N TRP A 97 7.93 -10.90 17.29
CA TRP A 97 7.20 -9.90 18.05
C TRP A 97 5.84 -9.59 17.39
N PRO A 98 4.77 -9.38 18.18
CA PRO A 98 3.47 -9.02 17.63
C PRO A 98 3.55 -7.72 16.83
N ILE A 99 3.15 -7.74 15.56
CA ILE A 99 3.09 -6.54 14.71
C ILE A 99 1.72 -5.87 14.73
N PHE A 100 0.77 -6.43 15.48
CA PHE A 100 -0.60 -5.94 15.60
C PHE A 100 -1.22 -5.53 14.24
N SER A 101 -1.67 -4.28 14.11
CA SER A 101 -2.29 -3.76 12.89
C SER A 101 -1.38 -3.72 11.67
N GLY A 102 -0.05 -3.86 11.84
CA GLY A 102 0.85 -4.12 10.71
C GLY A 102 0.47 -5.34 9.88
N THR A 103 -0.30 -6.27 10.48
CA THR A 103 -0.92 -7.41 9.79
C THR A 103 -1.82 -7.00 8.63
N LYS A 104 -2.50 -5.84 8.73
CA LYS A 104 -3.43 -5.35 7.69
C LYS A 104 -2.75 -5.18 6.34
N SER A 105 -1.52 -4.69 6.31
CA SER A 105 -0.81 -4.43 5.06
C SER A 105 -0.51 -5.71 4.28
N PHE A 106 -0.29 -6.84 4.95
CA PHE A 106 -0.17 -8.14 4.28
C PHE A 106 -1.49 -8.57 3.63
N TRP A 107 -2.62 -8.32 4.28
CA TRP A 107 -3.94 -8.62 3.71
C TRP A 107 -4.32 -7.64 2.59
N GLY A 108 -3.82 -6.41 2.64
CA GLY A 108 -3.88 -5.47 1.51
C GLY A 108 -3.16 -6.02 0.27
N ILE A 109 -1.94 -6.56 0.44
CA ILE A 109 -1.23 -7.24 -0.66
C ILE A 109 -2.02 -8.45 -1.18
N ALA A 110 -2.65 -9.23 -0.29
CA ALA A 110 -3.51 -10.35 -0.70
C ALA A 110 -4.74 -9.88 -1.50
N ALA A 111 -5.32 -8.72 -1.13
CA ALA A 111 -6.43 -8.12 -1.89
C ALA A 111 -5.98 -7.69 -3.30
N LEU A 112 -4.82 -7.06 -3.41
CA LEU A 112 -4.26 -6.67 -4.71
C LEU A 112 -3.90 -7.90 -5.57
N ALA A 113 -3.40 -8.98 -4.94
CA ALA A 113 -3.18 -10.24 -5.63
C ALA A 113 -4.49 -10.87 -6.12
N ALA A 114 -5.57 -10.78 -5.33
CA ALA A 114 -6.89 -11.26 -5.72
C ALA A 114 -7.51 -10.45 -6.87
N ALA A 115 -7.31 -9.13 -6.87
CA ALA A 115 -7.70 -8.29 -7.99
C ALA A 115 -6.93 -8.65 -9.29
N ARG A 116 -5.61 -8.87 -9.18
CA ARG A 116 -4.79 -9.41 -10.28
C ARG A 116 -5.31 -10.76 -10.79
N ASP A 117 -5.72 -11.64 -9.90
CA ASP A 117 -6.25 -12.97 -10.27
C ASP A 117 -7.65 -12.90 -10.89
N GLY A 118 -8.22 -11.70 -11.05
CA GLY A 118 -9.52 -11.47 -11.67
C GLY A 118 -10.70 -11.87 -10.78
N LEU A 119 -10.50 -12.01 -9.46
CA LEU A 119 -11.58 -12.33 -8.54
C LEU A 119 -12.57 -11.15 -8.39
N PHE A 120 -12.07 -9.92 -8.52
CA PHE A 120 -12.84 -8.68 -8.48
C PHE A 120 -11.98 -7.51 -9.01
N LYS A 121 -12.63 -6.37 -9.26
CA LYS A 121 -11.97 -5.06 -9.41
C LYS A 121 -12.10 -4.29 -8.10
N LEU A 122 -11.17 -3.39 -7.80
CA LEU A 122 -11.18 -2.61 -6.55
C LEU A 122 -12.45 -1.75 -6.41
N ASP A 123 -12.99 -1.28 -7.52
CA ASP A 123 -14.16 -0.43 -7.55
C ASP A 123 -15.49 -1.19 -7.75
N ASP A 124 -15.45 -2.53 -7.74
CA ASP A 124 -16.67 -3.34 -7.74
C ASP A 124 -17.46 -3.12 -6.44
N PRO A 125 -18.80 -3.05 -6.50
CA PRO A 125 -19.64 -3.02 -5.32
C PRO A 125 -19.45 -4.29 -4.47
N VAL A 126 -19.30 -4.11 -3.17
CA VAL A 126 -19.24 -5.22 -2.21
C VAL A 126 -20.51 -6.06 -2.25
N SER A 127 -21.65 -5.41 -2.50
CA SER A 127 -22.99 -6.01 -2.61
C SER A 127 -23.14 -7.00 -3.77
N ASP A 128 -22.26 -6.96 -4.77
CA ASP A 128 -22.23 -7.98 -5.83
C ASP A 128 -21.84 -9.36 -5.29
N THR A 129 -21.17 -9.40 -4.16
CA THR A 129 -20.70 -10.62 -3.50
C THR A 129 -21.39 -10.86 -2.17
N ILE A 130 -21.52 -9.82 -1.34
CA ILE A 130 -22.27 -9.84 -0.08
C ILE A 130 -23.72 -9.40 -0.39
N THR A 131 -24.48 -10.32 -0.96
CA THR A 131 -25.81 -10.04 -1.54
C THR A 131 -26.84 -9.57 -0.52
N GLU A 132 -26.59 -9.79 0.77
CA GLU A 132 -27.38 -9.26 1.89
C GLU A 132 -27.42 -7.73 1.92
N TRP A 133 -26.46 -7.08 1.26
CA TRP A 133 -26.34 -5.62 1.21
C TRP A 133 -27.07 -4.97 0.02
N LYS A 134 -27.61 -5.77 -0.92
CA LYS A 134 -28.21 -5.22 -2.16
C LYS A 134 -29.41 -4.31 -1.92
N SER A 135 -30.20 -4.59 -0.90
CA SER A 135 -31.39 -3.79 -0.56
C SER A 135 -31.11 -2.66 0.44
N ASP A 136 -29.89 -2.59 0.97
CA ASP A 136 -29.48 -1.52 1.87
C ASP A 136 -29.01 -0.31 1.07
N PRO A 137 -29.60 0.89 1.24
CA PRO A 137 -29.31 2.04 0.37
C PRO A 137 -27.90 2.57 0.49
N ARG A 138 -27.21 2.37 1.62
CA ARG A 138 -25.81 2.79 1.82
C ARG A 138 -24.86 1.64 1.54
N LYS A 139 -25.05 0.48 2.12
CA LYS A 139 -24.14 -0.65 1.97
C LYS A 139 -24.05 -1.16 0.53
N SER A 140 -25.11 -1.00 -0.27
CA SER A 140 -25.10 -1.36 -1.68
C SER A 140 -24.10 -0.54 -2.52
N GLN A 141 -23.74 0.65 -2.06
CA GLN A 141 -22.82 1.57 -2.74
C GLN A 141 -21.35 1.39 -2.31
N ILE A 142 -21.09 0.61 -1.26
CA ILE A 142 -19.74 0.39 -0.75
C ILE A 142 -18.90 -0.38 -1.78
N THR A 143 -17.72 0.14 -2.11
CA THR A 143 -16.75 -0.54 -2.98
C THR A 143 -15.70 -1.32 -2.18
N ILE A 144 -15.04 -2.28 -2.84
CA ILE A 144 -13.94 -3.04 -2.23
C ILE A 144 -12.78 -2.09 -1.87
N ARG A 145 -12.52 -1.07 -2.68
CA ARG A 145 -11.54 -0.01 -2.38
C ARG A 145 -11.83 0.67 -1.05
N GLN A 146 -13.09 1.01 -0.80
CA GLN A 146 -13.50 1.66 0.44
C GLN A 146 -13.35 0.76 1.67
N LEU A 147 -13.55 -0.55 1.56
CA LEU A 147 -13.18 -1.48 2.63
C LEU A 147 -11.67 -1.46 2.92
N LEU A 148 -10.83 -1.46 1.88
CA LEU A 148 -9.39 -1.54 2.05
C LEU A 148 -8.78 -0.23 2.58
N ASN A 149 -9.33 0.93 2.23
CA ASN A 149 -8.91 2.23 2.75
C ASN A 149 -9.73 2.71 3.95
N GLN A 150 -10.66 1.87 4.44
CA GLN A 150 -11.46 2.11 5.65
C GLN A 150 -12.35 3.36 5.58
N THR A 151 -12.90 3.62 4.40
CA THR A 151 -13.85 4.72 4.15
C THR A 151 -15.24 4.21 3.75
N ASP A 152 -15.54 2.95 4.01
CA ASP A 152 -16.82 2.31 3.68
C ASP A 152 -17.99 2.80 4.53
N GLY A 153 -17.74 3.56 5.59
CA GLY A 153 -18.75 4.09 6.49
C GLY A 153 -19.26 3.09 7.54
N ILE A 154 -18.71 1.87 7.61
CA ILE A 154 -19.06 0.89 8.64
C ILE A 154 -18.31 1.19 9.95
N GLU A 155 -18.96 0.96 11.09
CA GLU A 155 -18.31 1.10 12.40
C GLU A 155 -17.03 0.27 12.51
N GLY A 156 -15.99 0.80 13.20
CA GLY A 156 -14.68 0.15 13.33
C GLY A 156 -14.69 -1.18 14.08
N ALA A 157 -15.64 -1.35 15.02
CA ALA A 157 -15.99 -2.60 15.73
C ALA A 157 -14.79 -3.36 16.35
N SER A 158 -14.02 -2.71 17.22
CA SER A 158 -12.88 -3.32 17.93
C SER A 158 -13.25 -4.63 18.65
N ARG A 159 -14.54 -4.80 19.01
CA ARG A 159 -15.08 -6.04 19.61
C ARG A 159 -14.87 -7.30 18.76
N LEU A 160 -14.69 -7.18 17.44
CA LEU A 160 -14.36 -8.31 16.56
C LEU A 160 -13.04 -9.00 16.91
N GLN A 161 -12.18 -8.36 17.67
CA GLN A 161 -10.89 -8.94 18.12
C GLN A 161 -11.05 -9.88 19.31
N ARG A 162 -12.23 -9.95 19.95
CA ARG A 162 -12.47 -10.83 21.10
C ARG A 162 -12.40 -12.29 20.68
N ALA A 163 -11.75 -13.11 21.50
CA ALA A 163 -11.63 -14.55 21.26
C ALA A 163 -12.97 -15.30 21.32
N SER A 164 -13.95 -14.74 22.05
CA SER A 164 -15.29 -15.33 22.23
C SER A 164 -16.19 -15.23 21.00
N ILE A 165 -15.82 -14.49 19.97
CA ILE A 165 -16.62 -14.38 18.75
C ILE A 165 -16.60 -15.69 17.98
N ARG A 166 -17.78 -16.28 17.78
CA ARG A 166 -17.92 -17.58 17.11
C ARG A 166 -17.75 -17.50 15.60
N ASP A 167 -18.28 -16.44 14.98
CA ASP A 167 -18.23 -16.19 13.54
C ASP A 167 -18.04 -14.69 13.27
N ARG A 168 -16.79 -14.30 13.06
CA ARG A 168 -16.43 -12.90 12.82
C ARG A 168 -16.94 -12.39 11.48
N ASN A 169 -16.97 -13.25 10.47
CA ASN A 169 -17.42 -12.87 9.14
C ASN A 169 -18.90 -12.51 9.16
N VAL A 170 -19.73 -13.39 9.71
CA VAL A 170 -21.19 -13.12 9.87
C VAL A 170 -21.43 -11.90 10.74
N MET A 171 -20.69 -11.74 11.82
CA MET A 171 -20.81 -10.55 12.67
C MET A 171 -20.43 -9.27 11.91
N ALA A 172 -19.35 -9.30 11.12
CA ALA A 172 -18.84 -8.13 10.41
C ALA A 172 -19.82 -7.63 9.34
N ILE A 173 -20.41 -8.50 8.54
CA ILE A 173 -21.38 -8.09 7.50
C ILE A 173 -22.69 -7.53 8.07
N ARG A 174 -22.98 -7.76 9.38
CA ARG A 174 -24.15 -7.25 10.08
C ARG A 174 -23.90 -5.95 10.86
N LEU A 175 -22.68 -5.42 10.84
CA LEU A 175 -22.33 -4.16 11.49
C LEU A 175 -23.11 -3.00 10.89
N GLN A 176 -23.27 -1.95 11.70
CA GLN A 176 -24.00 -0.76 11.27
C GLN A 176 -23.12 0.14 10.43
N ASP A 177 -23.72 0.80 9.46
CA ASP A 177 -23.18 1.97 8.79
C ASP A 177 -23.42 3.19 9.68
N VAL A 178 -22.36 3.94 9.92
CA VAL A 178 -22.34 5.13 10.80
C VAL A 178 -21.97 6.39 10.03
N ALA A 179 -21.61 6.26 8.75
CA ALA A 179 -21.35 7.35 7.83
C ALA A 179 -21.69 6.92 6.38
N GLU A 180 -21.82 7.89 5.49
CA GLU A 180 -21.91 7.62 4.05
C GLU A 180 -20.60 7.03 3.51
N PRO A 181 -20.65 6.11 2.55
CA PRO A 181 -19.45 5.59 1.90
C PRO A 181 -18.58 6.71 1.32
N GLY A 182 -17.30 6.71 1.67
CA GLY A 182 -16.34 7.74 1.26
C GLY A 182 -16.29 9.00 2.14
N ALA A 183 -17.26 9.22 3.02
CA ALA A 183 -17.38 10.46 3.79
C ALA A 183 -16.44 10.54 5.01
N ALA A 184 -16.07 9.41 5.61
CA ALA A 184 -15.26 9.38 6.82
C ALA A 184 -14.25 8.22 6.79
N PHE A 185 -13.07 8.46 7.40
CA PHE A 185 -12.09 7.40 7.67
C PHE A 185 -12.36 6.83 9.07
N ILE A 186 -12.78 5.58 9.13
CA ILE A 186 -13.15 4.90 10.38
C ILE A 186 -12.25 3.69 10.58
N TYR A 187 -11.21 3.86 11.40
CA TYR A 187 -10.22 2.81 11.59
C TYR A 187 -10.73 1.66 12.47
N GLY A 188 -10.56 0.41 11.99
CA GLY A 188 -10.98 -0.74 12.77
C GLY A 188 -10.69 -2.10 12.12
N PRO A 189 -11.07 -3.20 12.80
CA PRO A 189 -10.96 -4.54 12.25
C PRO A 189 -12.11 -4.93 11.30
N SER A 190 -13.24 -4.22 11.33
CA SER A 190 -14.47 -4.55 10.59
C SER A 190 -14.25 -4.64 9.09
N HIS A 191 -13.63 -3.66 8.52
CA HIS A 191 -13.42 -3.47 7.07
C HIS A 191 -12.71 -4.68 6.44
N LEU A 192 -11.59 -5.09 7.00
CA LEU A 192 -10.86 -6.27 6.52
C LEU A 192 -11.55 -7.58 6.90
N GLN A 193 -12.38 -7.61 7.95
CA GLN A 193 -13.20 -8.80 8.25
C GLN A 193 -14.32 -8.98 7.23
N ILE A 194 -14.96 -7.88 6.80
CA ILE A 194 -15.93 -7.87 5.68
C ILE A 194 -15.22 -8.30 4.40
N PHE A 195 -14.03 -7.75 4.12
CA PHE A 195 -13.22 -8.18 2.98
C PHE A 195 -12.86 -9.68 3.04
N SER A 196 -12.55 -10.23 4.21
CA SER A 196 -12.29 -11.66 4.39
C SER A 196 -13.49 -12.52 3.98
N GLU A 197 -14.71 -12.11 4.35
CA GLU A 197 -15.94 -12.79 3.91
C GLU A 197 -16.16 -12.68 2.40
N LEU A 198 -15.96 -11.47 1.84
CA LEU A 198 -16.02 -11.25 0.40
C LEU A 198 -15.04 -12.18 -0.34
N LEU A 199 -13.79 -12.23 0.09
CA LEU A 199 -12.75 -13.08 -0.51
C LEU A 199 -13.12 -14.56 -0.38
N ARG A 200 -13.64 -15.01 0.77
CA ARG A 200 -14.11 -16.38 0.98
C ARG A 200 -15.17 -16.77 -0.03
N ARG A 201 -16.14 -15.90 -0.30
CA ARG A 201 -17.21 -16.15 -1.31
C ARG A 201 -16.62 -16.18 -2.73
N LYS A 202 -15.75 -15.26 -3.07
CA LYS A 202 -15.08 -15.22 -4.39
C LYS A 202 -14.20 -16.44 -4.65
N LEU A 203 -13.61 -17.02 -3.63
CA LEU A 203 -12.77 -18.21 -3.73
C LEU A 203 -13.52 -19.52 -3.97
N ARG A 204 -14.87 -19.53 -3.88
CA ARG A 204 -15.74 -20.66 -4.24
C ARG A 204 -15.30 -21.99 -3.61
N GLY A 205 -15.10 -22.02 -2.29
CA GLY A 205 -14.74 -23.20 -1.52
C GLY A 205 -13.24 -23.39 -1.28
N ARG A 206 -12.36 -22.60 -1.92
CA ARG A 206 -10.94 -22.56 -1.52
C ARG A 206 -10.82 -21.77 -0.20
N ASP A 207 -9.99 -22.27 0.70
CA ASP A 207 -9.75 -21.63 1.99
C ASP A 207 -9.00 -20.29 1.84
N VAL A 208 -9.44 -19.26 2.57
CA VAL A 208 -8.87 -17.91 2.54
C VAL A 208 -7.42 -17.88 3.04
N ILE A 209 -7.11 -18.67 4.07
CA ILE A 209 -5.75 -18.74 4.61
C ILE A 209 -4.83 -19.41 3.60
N SER A 210 -5.24 -20.54 3.02
CA SER A 210 -4.48 -21.23 1.98
C SER A 210 -4.24 -20.35 0.76
N TYR A 211 -5.23 -19.51 0.39
CA TYR A 211 -5.06 -18.52 -0.67
C TYR A 211 -3.99 -17.48 -0.28
N PHE A 212 -4.11 -16.90 0.91
CA PHE A 212 -3.14 -15.93 1.42
C PHE A 212 -1.72 -16.52 1.47
N GLU A 213 -1.58 -17.73 2.00
CA GLU A 213 -0.27 -18.42 2.07
C GLU A 213 0.34 -18.64 0.69
N GLY A 214 -0.42 -19.18 -0.23
CA GLY A 214 0.06 -19.46 -1.60
C GLY A 214 0.38 -18.20 -2.42
N ARG A 215 -0.33 -17.10 -2.16
CA ARG A 215 -0.17 -15.85 -2.93
C ARG A 215 0.78 -14.85 -2.28
N VAL A 216 0.93 -14.85 -0.96
CA VAL A 216 1.69 -13.83 -0.22
C VAL A 216 2.75 -14.47 0.68
N SER A 217 2.36 -15.11 1.80
CA SER A 217 3.31 -15.42 2.86
C SER A 217 4.41 -16.39 2.44
N ASN A 218 4.08 -17.47 1.72
CA ASN A 218 5.07 -18.43 1.23
C ASN A 218 6.01 -17.80 0.18
N ARG A 219 5.49 -16.85 -0.60
CA ARG A 219 6.30 -16.15 -1.60
C ARG A 219 7.25 -15.15 -1.00
N LEU A 220 6.91 -14.60 0.17
CA LEU A 220 7.76 -13.72 0.97
C LEU A 220 8.71 -14.50 1.90
N GLY A 221 8.61 -15.83 1.94
CA GLY A 221 9.45 -16.65 2.83
C GLY A 221 9.12 -16.46 4.31
N LEU A 222 7.88 -16.05 4.63
CA LEU A 222 7.43 -15.92 6.02
C LEU A 222 7.23 -17.30 6.63
N GLY A 223 7.65 -17.48 7.87
CA GLY A 223 7.39 -18.69 8.64
C GLY A 223 5.91 -18.86 8.99
N ARG A 224 5.61 -19.80 9.87
CA ARG A 224 4.23 -20.06 10.32
C ARG A 224 3.61 -18.81 10.95
N LEU A 225 2.43 -18.44 10.47
CA LEU A 225 1.70 -17.25 10.93
C LEU A 225 0.55 -17.60 11.88
N ASN A 226 0.26 -16.70 12.81
CA ASN A 226 -0.89 -16.80 13.71
C ASN A 226 -2.06 -15.98 13.15
N TYR A 227 -3.08 -16.68 12.64
CA TYR A 227 -4.25 -16.05 12.02
C TYR A 227 -5.35 -15.64 13.02
N LYS A 228 -5.21 -15.97 14.32
CA LYS A 228 -6.25 -15.74 15.34
C LYS A 228 -7.63 -16.19 14.87
N LYS A 229 -7.73 -17.45 14.44
CA LYS A 229 -8.98 -18.03 13.91
C LYS A 229 -10.11 -17.99 14.94
N ASP A 230 -11.33 -17.75 14.48
CA ASP A 230 -12.52 -17.96 15.27
C ASP A 230 -12.98 -19.43 15.24
N ALA A 231 -14.13 -19.74 15.88
CA ALA A 231 -14.65 -21.10 15.93
C ALA A 231 -15.10 -21.67 14.56
N ARG A 232 -15.26 -20.80 13.56
CA ARG A 232 -15.58 -21.18 12.16
C ARG A 232 -14.32 -21.28 11.29
N GLY A 233 -13.14 -21.04 11.85
CA GLY A 233 -11.89 -21.05 11.12
C GLY A 233 -11.58 -19.74 10.36
N ASN A 234 -12.42 -18.72 10.48
CA ASN A 234 -12.16 -17.43 9.81
C ASN A 234 -10.95 -16.74 10.42
N PRO A 235 -9.98 -16.25 9.63
CA PRO A 235 -8.87 -15.48 10.14
C PRO A 235 -9.33 -14.12 10.67
N LEU A 236 -8.49 -13.48 11.48
CA LEU A 236 -8.63 -12.07 11.85
C LEU A 236 -7.60 -11.23 11.07
N PRO A 237 -7.94 -10.65 9.89
CA PRO A 237 -6.97 -9.96 9.03
C PRO A 237 -6.40 -8.68 9.63
N ALA A 238 -7.09 -8.11 10.62
CA ALA A 238 -6.72 -6.84 11.21
C ALA A 238 -5.50 -6.91 12.15
N THR A 239 -5.14 -8.12 12.66
CA THR A 239 -4.07 -8.30 13.64
C THR A 239 -3.70 -9.80 13.75
N GLY A 240 -2.62 -10.09 14.47
CA GLY A 240 -2.32 -11.47 14.89
C GLY A 240 -0.98 -11.98 14.42
N PHE A 241 -0.35 -11.37 13.43
CA PHE A 241 0.96 -11.81 13.00
C PHE A 241 2.02 -11.44 14.03
N GLU A 242 2.89 -12.39 14.26
CA GLU A 242 4.11 -12.26 15.03
C GLU A 242 5.28 -12.55 14.08
N LEU A 243 6.19 -11.61 13.93
CA LEU A 243 7.29 -11.68 12.97
C LEU A 243 8.59 -11.22 13.62
N THR A 244 9.71 -11.78 13.19
CA THR A 244 11.01 -11.15 13.42
C THR A 244 11.10 -9.84 12.62
N ALA A 245 12.00 -8.95 12.99
CA ALA A 245 12.24 -7.74 12.22
C ALA A 245 12.61 -8.05 10.77
N ARG A 246 13.42 -9.10 10.55
CA ARG A 246 13.81 -9.54 9.20
C ARG A 246 12.64 -10.08 8.39
N GLU A 247 11.74 -10.86 8.99
CA GLU A 247 10.52 -11.33 8.29
C GLU A 247 9.59 -10.17 7.93
N TRP A 248 9.44 -9.18 8.82
CA TRP A 248 8.59 -8.03 8.52
C TRP A 248 9.18 -7.15 7.41
N ALA A 249 10.50 -7.02 7.34
CA ALA A 249 11.20 -6.31 6.28
C ALA A 249 10.95 -6.89 4.88
N GLN A 250 10.55 -8.17 4.75
CA GLN A 250 10.22 -8.77 3.45
C GLN A 250 9.00 -8.10 2.78
N LEU A 251 8.04 -7.60 3.59
CA LEU A 251 6.96 -6.78 3.05
C LEU A 251 7.51 -5.46 2.48
N GLY A 252 8.48 -4.84 3.16
CA GLY A 252 9.16 -3.64 2.65
C GLY A 252 9.92 -3.92 1.35
N ALA A 253 10.61 -5.06 1.28
CA ALA A 253 11.32 -5.48 0.06
C ALA A 253 10.36 -5.70 -1.13
N LEU A 254 9.16 -6.25 -0.89
CA LEU A 254 8.11 -6.35 -1.90
C LEU A 254 7.67 -4.95 -2.41
N VAL A 255 7.52 -3.99 -1.51
CA VAL A 255 7.12 -2.61 -1.86
C VAL A 255 8.21 -1.95 -2.70
N LEU A 256 9.49 -1.97 -2.27
CA LEU A 256 10.61 -1.43 -3.02
C LEU A 256 10.81 -2.15 -4.37
N GLY A 257 10.57 -3.46 -4.41
CA GLY A 257 10.60 -4.25 -5.64
C GLY A 257 9.38 -4.05 -6.55
N HIS A 258 8.57 -3.00 -6.32
CA HIS A 258 7.38 -2.69 -7.11
C HIS A 258 6.43 -3.88 -7.29
N GLY A 259 6.24 -4.65 -6.21
CA GLY A 259 5.38 -5.82 -6.18
C GLY A 259 6.06 -7.13 -6.63
N SER A 260 7.35 -7.09 -6.89
CA SER A 260 8.19 -8.26 -7.12
C SER A 260 9.05 -8.56 -5.90
N TYR A 261 9.28 -9.83 -5.61
CA TYR A 261 10.15 -10.29 -4.55
C TYR A 261 10.99 -11.46 -5.05
N HIS A 262 12.33 -11.35 -4.96
CA HIS A 262 13.28 -12.33 -5.50
C HIS A 262 12.97 -12.75 -6.95
N GLY A 263 12.72 -11.77 -7.83
CA GLY A 263 12.42 -11.99 -9.24
C GLY A 263 11.02 -12.55 -9.53
N ARG A 264 10.19 -12.76 -8.51
CA ARG A 264 8.80 -13.25 -8.67
C ARG A 264 7.80 -12.13 -8.48
N GLN A 265 6.98 -11.88 -9.49
CA GLN A 265 5.88 -10.91 -9.40
C GLN A 265 4.76 -11.45 -8.51
N ILE A 266 4.52 -10.83 -7.37
CA ILE A 266 3.41 -11.11 -6.44
C ILE A 266 2.20 -10.26 -6.85
N VAL A 267 2.42 -8.95 -7.01
CA VAL A 267 1.42 -7.97 -7.45
C VAL A 267 2.03 -7.12 -8.56
N PRO A 268 1.37 -6.91 -9.72
CA PRO A 268 1.86 -5.99 -10.75
C PRO A 268 2.08 -4.58 -10.19
N ALA A 269 3.14 -3.91 -10.64
CA ALA A 269 3.49 -2.57 -10.17
C ALA A 269 2.35 -1.55 -10.29
N ALA A 270 1.58 -1.63 -11.40
CA ALA A 270 0.42 -0.76 -11.61
C ALA A 270 -0.65 -0.97 -10.53
N ILE A 271 -0.94 -2.23 -10.16
CA ILE A 271 -1.92 -2.57 -9.12
C ILE A 271 -1.37 -2.22 -7.73
N LEU A 272 -0.07 -2.43 -7.48
CA LEU A 272 0.54 -2.07 -6.19
C LEU A 272 0.46 -0.56 -5.92
N ARG A 273 0.61 0.29 -6.95
CA ARG A 273 0.48 1.75 -6.80
C ARG A 273 -0.88 2.19 -6.25
N GLU A 274 -1.93 1.41 -6.49
CA GLU A 274 -3.26 1.67 -5.91
C GLU A 274 -3.23 1.64 -4.37
N ALA A 275 -2.32 0.86 -3.77
CA ALA A 275 -2.19 0.79 -2.32
C ALA A 275 -1.69 2.10 -1.70
N PHE A 276 -1.06 2.97 -2.49
CA PHE A 276 -0.41 4.19 -2.01
C PHE A 276 -1.16 5.47 -2.44
N ALA A 277 -2.40 5.31 -2.87
CA ALA A 277 -3.32 6.41 -3.12
C ALA A 277 -4.19 6.66 -1.88
N GLY A 278 -4.09 7.84 -1.28
CA GLY A 278 -4.97 8.26 -0.19
C GLY A 278 -6.39 8.54 -0.69
N SER A 279 -7.33 8.65 0.23
CA SER A 279 -8.71 9.03 -0.06
C SER A 279 -8.98 10.50 0.29
N GLN A 280 -10.12 11.03 -0.16
CA GLN A 280 -10.57 12.35 0.26
C GLN A 280 -10.80 12.43 1.77
N ALA A 281 -11.31 11.35 2.38
CA ALA A 281 -11.54 11.30 3.82
C ALA A 281 -10.24 11.19 4.63
N ASN A 282 -9.19 10.56 4.07
CA ASN A 282 -7.86 10.49 4.68
C ASN A 282 -6.76 10.38 3.61
N PRO A 283 -6.10 11.50 3.25
CA PRO A 283 -4.98 11.49 2.31
C PRO A 283 -3.75 10.70 2.80
N SER A 284 -3.65 10.46 4.12
CA SER A 284 -2.52 9.77 4.75
C SER A 284 -2.75 8.27 4.93
N TYR A 285 -3.82 7.69 4.32
CA TYR A 285 -4.08 6.26 4.36
C TYR A 285 -4.54 5.74 3.01
N GLY A 286 -3.78 4.81 2.46
CA GLY A 286 -4.12 4.11 1.23
C GLY A 286 -4.80 2.77 1.49
N LEU A 287 -4.60 1.77 0.62
CA LEU A 287 -5.16 0.44 0.82
C LEU A 287 -4.32 -0.32 1.85
N THR A 288 -4.64 -0.15 3.14
CA THR A 288 -3.99 -0.77 4.32
C THR A 288 -2.57 -0.27 4.65
N PHE A 289 -2.07 0.74 3.97
CA PHE A 289 -0.80 1.40 4.27
C PHE A 289 -1.02 2.85 4.71
N TRP A 290 -0.24 3.32 5.66
CA TRP A 290 -0.13 4.72 6.02
C TRP A 290 0.83 5.43 5.06
N LEU A 291 0.57 6.68 4.77
CA LEU A 291 1.28 7.48 3.77
C LEU A 291 1.83 8.77 4.39
N ASN A 292 2.97 9.22 3.90
CA ASN A 292 3.58 10.50 4.27
C ASN A 292 3.42 11.57 3.18
N THR A 293 2.45 11.43 2.29
CA THR A 293 2.22 12.28 1.11
C THR A 293 2.07 13.76 1.44
N GLN A 294 1.62 14.09 2.66
CA GLN A 294 1.44 15.47 3.13
C GLN A 294 2.70 16.05 3.81
N ALA A 295 3.88 15.42 3.71
CA ALA A 295 5.10 15.82 4.42
C ALA A 295 5.46 17.29 4.21
N SER A 296 5.42 17.79 2.97
CA SER A 296 5.85 19.16 2.62
C SER A 296 5.01 20.27 3.27
N ASN A 297 3.70 20.03 3.43
CA ASN A 297 2.74 21.02 3.92
C ASN A 297 1.94 20.53 5.12
N GLY A 298 2.21 19.30 5.58
CA GLY A 298 1.43 18.63 6.58
C GLY A 298 1.74 19.07 8.02
N ARG A 299 0.77 18.82 8.88
CA ARG A 299 0.93 18.85 10.33
C ARG A 299 1.38 17.47 10.79
N GLU A 300 2.54 17.39 11.42
CA GLU A 300 3.00 16.15 12.04
C GLU A 300 2.00 15.65 13.08
N ALA A 301 1.65 14.41 13.00
CA ALA A 301 0.67 13.76 13.86
C ALA A 301 1.16 12.38 14.30
N ASP A 302 0.90 12.08 15.56
CA ASP A 302 1.00 10.72 16.08
C ASP A 302 -0.22 9.94 15.57
N MET A 303 -0.03 9.18 14.50
CA MET A 303 -1.13 8.45 13.85
C MET A 303 -1.81 7.47 14.80
N GLU A 304 -1.07 6.88 15.74
CA GLU A 304 -1.63 5.95 16.71
C GLU A 304 -2.58 6.66 17.69
N ARG A 305 -2.22 7.87 18.16
CA ARG A 305 -3.09 8.68 19.03
C ARG A 305 -4.29 9.26 18.30
N MET A 306 -4.15 9.56 17.01
CA MET A 306 -5.27 10.08 16.24
C MET A 306 -6.38 9.03 16.05
N LEU A 307 -6.09 7.73 16.19
CA LEU A 307 -7.10 6.67 16.12
C LEU A 307 -8.07 6.66 17.30
N ASP A 308 -7.67 7.25 18.43
CA ASP A 308 -8.51 7.37 19.63
C ASP A 308 -9.45 8.60 19.58
N LEU A 309 -9.27 9.48 18.59
CA LEU A 309 -10.09 10.67 18.44
C LEU A 309 -11.37 10.35 17.63
N PRO A 310 -12.45 11.14 17.81
CA PRO A 310 -13.60 11.07 16.92
C PRO A 310 -13.15 11.27 15.47
N TRP A 311 -13.61 10.40 14.59
CA TRP A 311 -13.25 10.40 13.17
C TRP A 311 -13.86 11.59 12.43
N GLN A 312 -13.12 12.69 12.40
CA GLN A 312 -13.44 13.88 11.63
C GLN A 312 -12.46 13.98 10.45
N SER A 313 -12.98 14.04 9.23
CA SER A 313 -12.16 14.12 8.01
C SER A 313 -11.19 15.30 8.04
N ALA A 314 -11.58 16.43 8.63
CA ALA A 314 -10.74 17.61 8.79
C ALA A 314 -9.42 17.35 9.56
N GLN A 315 -9.38 16.34 10.44
CA GLN A 315 -8.16 16.01 11.18
C GLN A 315 -7.11 15.32 10.32
N TRP A 316 -7.53 14.64 9.25
CA TRP A 316 -6.68 13.87 8.37
C TRP A 316 -6.21 14.66 7.14
N SER A 317 -6.91 15.74 6.77
CA SER A 317 -6.72 16.46 5.51
C SER A 317 -5.28 16.92 5.23
N ASN A 318 -4.52 17.23 6.29
CA ASN A 318 -3.13 17.66 6.21
C ASN A 318 -2.21 16.92 7.19
N ALA A 319 -2.60 15.75 7.69
CA ALA A 319 -1.78 14.99 8.61
C ALA A 319 -0.60 14.33 7.88
N CYS A 320 0.59 14.37 8.47
CA CYS A 320 1.76 13.62 8.02
C CYS A 320 2.45 12.96 9.21
N ILE A 321 3.27 11.93 8.92
CA ILE A 321 4.02 11.21 9.95
C ILE A 321 5.26 12.00 10.36
N CYS A 322 6.00 12.51 9.39
CA CYS A 322 7.20 13.31 9.60
C CYS A 322 7.43 14.23 8.39
N ARG A 323 7.56 15.53 8.63
CA ARG A 323 7.81 16.53 7.57
C ARG A 323 9.18 16.42 6.94
N ASP A 324 10.16 15.94 7.71
CA ASP A 324 11.55 15.83 7.27
C ASP A 324 11.87 14.46 6.63
N ALA A 325 10.90 13.54 6.61
CA ALA A 325 10.99 12.30 5.85
C ALA A 325 10.40 12.48 4.44
N PRO A 326 10.88 11.74 3.44
CA PRO A 326 10.36 11.81 2.09
C PRO A 326 8.85 11.58 2.00
N ALA A 327 8.20 12.29 1.08
CA ALA A 327 6.75 12.21 0.87
C ALA A 327 6.29 10.86 0.29
N ASP A 328 7.20 10.12 -0.34
CA ASP A 328 6.96 8.78 -0.88
C ASP A 328 7.07 7.66 0.17
N MET A 329 7.36 8.02 1.43
CA MET A 329 7.41 7.05 2.52
C MET A 329 6.03 6.44 2.76
N VAL A 330 5.98 5.10 2.80
CA VAL A 330 4.79 4.32 3.18
C VAL A 330 5.08 3.51 4.44
N VAL A 331 4.05 3.26 5.26
CA VAL A 331 4.22 2.65 6.57
C VAL A 331 3.17 1.57 6.84
N ALA A 332 3.62 0.40 7.27
CA ALA A 332 2.76 -0.55 7.96
C ALA A 332 2.88 -0.30 9.47
N LEU A 333 1.77 0.11 10.08
CA LEU A 333 1.72 0.60 11.46
C LEU A 333 0.93 -0.37 12.35
N GLY A 334 1.49 -0.73 13.48
CA GLY A 334 0.83 -1.53 14.51
C GLY A 334 0.88 -0.88 15.88
N SER A 335 -0.10 -1.19 16.72
CA SER A 335 -0.23 -0.67 18.08
C SER A 335 1.03 -0.89 18.90
N GLY A 336 1.32 0.01 19.84
CA GLY A 336 2.55 -0.01 20.62
C GLY A 336 3.78 0.42 19.80
N TYR A 337 3.54 1.21 18.76
CA TYR A 337 4.57 1.75 17.87
C TYR A 337 5.38 0.66 17.15
N GLN A 338 4.71 -0.41 16.72
CA GLN A 338 5.28 -1.34 15.74
C GLN A 338 5.31 -0.64 14.40
N ARG A 339 6.47 -0.57 13.75
CA ARG A 339 6.66 0.20 12.51
C ARG A 339 7.47 -0.57 11.48
N LEU A 340 6.97 -0.57 10.26
CA LEU A 340 7.74 -0.85 9.06
C LEU A 340 7.62 0.40 8.18
N PHE A 341 8.69 1.19 8.12
CA PHE A 341 8.79 2.31 7.18
C PHE A 341 9.47 1.81 5.90
N VAL A 342 8.94 2.20 4.77
CA VAL A 342 9.53 1.95 3.45
C VAL A 342 9.66 3.29 2.75
N ILE A 343 10.87 3.67 2.34
CA ILE A 343 11.18 4.95 1.71
C ILE A 343 11.77 4.69 0.33
N PRO A 344 10.94 4.66 -0.74
CA PRO A 344 11.40 4.32 -2.07
C PRO A 344 12.52 5.22 -2.58
N SER A 345 12.43 6.54 -2.38
CA SER A 345 13.46 7.50 -2.81
C SER A 345 14.82 7.33 -2.11
N LEU A 346 14.90 6.57 -1.03
CA LEU A 346 16.14 6.22 -0.34
C LEU A 346 16.47 4.73 -0.47
N GLU A 347 15.70 3.96 -1.22
CA GLU A 347 15.76 2.48 -1.25
C GLU A 347 15.88 1.87 0.15
N ALA A 348 15.17 2.45 1.13
CA ALA A 348 15.33 2.13 2.53
C ALA A 348 14.10 1.42 3.10
N ILE A 349 14.37 0.44 3.95
CA ILE A 349 13.38 -0.29 4.77
C ILE A 349 13.84 -0.18 6.21
N ILE A 350 12.96 0.27 7.08
CA ILE A 350 13.25 0.41 8.50
C ILE A 350 12.17 -0.33 9.28
N VAL A 351 12.58 -1.26 10.12
CA VAL A 351 11.68 -1.95 11.06
C VAL A 351 11.99 -1.48 12.47
N ARG A 352 10.98 -1.13 13.22
CA ARG A 352 11.03 -0.94 14.67
C ARG A 352 9.96 -1.79 15.33
N GLN A 353 10.33 -2.63 16.29
CA GLN A 353 9.41 -3.37 17.14
C GLN A 353 9.67 -2.99 18.60
N GLY A 354 8.63 -3.06 19.43
CA GLY A 354 8.74 -2.71 20.84
C GLY A 354 7.40 -2.70 21.54
N SER A 355 7.38 -2.21 22.75
CA SER A 355 6.15 -1.95 23.50
C SER A 355 5.84 -0.45 23.55
N SER A 356 4.62 -0.11 23.97
CA SER A 356 4.17 1.28 24.08
C SER A 356 4.99 2.06 25.10
N ALA A 357 5.54 3.20 24.71
CA ALA A 357 6.25 4.12 25.59
C ALA A 357 6.44 5.46 24.89
N LYS A 358 5.55 6.40 24.99
CA LYS A 358 5.71 7.80 24.51
C LYS A 358 6.74 7.97 23.36
N PHE A 359 6.66 7.11 22.36
CA PHE A 359 7.52 7.13 21.19
C PHE A 359 7.04 8.20 20.20
N SER A 360 7.94 8.79 19.44
CA SER A 360 7.62 9.73 18.37
C SER A 360 8.20 9.23 17.05
N ASP A 361 7.35 8.93 16.09
CA ASP A 361 7.76 8.54 14.74
C ASP A 361 8.61 9.64 14.10
N ALA A 362 8.19 10.90 14.19
CA ALA A 362 8.90 12.03 13.61
C ALA A 362 10.30 12.22 14.22
N HIS A 363 10.42 12.15 15.55
CA HIS A 363 11.72 12.27 16.21
C HIS A 363 12.66 11.09 15.82
N PHE A 364 12.14 9.87 15.81
CA PHE A 364 12.89 8.69 15.40
C PHE A 364 13.42 8.82 13.97
N LEU A 365 12.57 9.25 13.04
CA LEU A 365 12.94 9.44 11.65
C LEU A 365 13.97 10.56 11.46
N ARG A 366 13.86 11.68 12.20
CA ARG A 366 14.88 12.75 12.17
C ARG A 366 16.23 12.24 12.61
N LEU A 367 16.30 11.50 13.72
CA LEU A 367 17.55 10.89 14.17
C LEU A 367 18.15 9.96 13.12
N LEU A 368 17.32 9.11 12.50
CA LEU A 368 17.74 8.13 11.50
C LEU A 368 18.18 8.78 10.19
N LEU A 369 17.54 9.86 9.77
CA LEU A 369 17.82 10.55 8.52
C LEU A 369 18.85 11.68 8.66
N GLY A 370 19.49 11.81 9.84
CA GLY A 370 20.50 12.85 10.10
C GLY A 370 19.95 14.27 10.01
N ARG A 371 18.66 14.46 10.30
CA ARG A 371 18.03 15.79 10.28
C ARG A 371 18.14 16.44 11.65
N SER A 372 18.49 17.73 11.67
CA SER A 372 18.47 18.54 12.91
C SER A 372 17.04 18.64 13.45
N GLN A 373 16.92 18.74 14.79
CA GLN A 373 15.63 19.00 15.47
C GLN A 373 15.19 20.44 15.24
#